data_f64a996e31990d879a9841432850f21d
#
_entry.id   f64a996e31990d879a9841432850f21d
#
_cell.length_a   1.000
_cell.length_b   1.000
_cell.length_c   1.000
_cell.angle_alpha   90.00
_cell.angle_beta   90.00
_cell.angle_gamma   90.00
#
_symmetry.space_group_name_H-M   'P 1'
#
loop_
_entity.id
_entity.type
_entity.pdbx_description
1 polymer ?
#
loop_
_entity_poly.entity_id
_entity_poly.type
_entity_poly.pdbx_seq_one_letter_code
_entity_poly.pdbx_strand_id
1 'polypeptide(L)'
;MEFSYASDDIRELAKALLNVQRQLQPAVKDAVNPFVKNKYATLNSVMDCCRSILIENGILLIQYPVPAEPGYFGLVTKLVHAETGQYQASLAMIPLAKNDAQGLGSACTYGRRYALSAMLGIVTEEDDDGNAASFRQEKSPSRRTSRPQSSTTQKKIPLSQMLSALNLADYIPHYRQYLEQLYGCPVESMTNEQYQEQVEILRECKGSPLAMRGLIKTLTPYRKPQPIRQ
;
A
#
# COMPACT_ATOMS: atom_id res chain seq x y z
N MET A 1 -24.85 4.69 -19.15
CA MET A 1 -25.03 5.85 -18.26
C MET A 1 -23.70 6.52 -18.11
N GLU A 2 -23.60 7.79 -18.45
CA GLU A 2 -22.40 8.58 -18.25
C GLU A 2 -22.23 8.88 -16.75
N PHE A 3 -21.01 8.79 -16.23
CA PHE A 3 -20.73 9.05 -14.81
C PHE A 3 -20.76 10.57 -14.57
N SER A 4 -21.63 11.03 -13.68
CA SER A 4 -21.69 12.44 -13.31
C SER A 4 -20.77 12.75 -12.14
N TYR A 5 -19.82 13.66 -12.36
CA TYR A 5 -18.82 14.06 -11.37
C TYR A 5 -19.32 15.09 -10.36
N ALA A 6 -20.40 15.80 -10.66
CA ALA A 6 -20.99 16.78 -9.75
C ALA A 6 -22.48 16.96 -10.06
N SER A 7 -23.24 17.50 -9.10
CA SER A 7 -24.55 18.07 -9.35
C SER A 7 -24.44 19.37 -10.14
N ASP A 8 -25.51 19.78 -10.84
CA ASP A 8 -25.55 21.00 -11.65
C ASP A 8 -25.26 22.27 -10.86
N ASP A 9 -25.61 22.26 -9.59
CA ASP A 9 -25.29 23.30 -8.62
C ASP A 9 -24.52 22.71 -7.45
N ILE A 10 -23.41 23.35 -7.04
CA ILE A 10 -22.55 22.93 -5.92
C ILE A 10 -22.32 24.07 -4.92
N ARG A 11 -23.07 25.18 -4.99
CA ARG A 11 -22.79 26.38 -4.19
C ARG A 11 -22.78 26.12 -2.69
N GLU A 12 -23.75 25.40 -2.15
CA GLU A 12 -23.82 25.10 -0.72
C GLU A 12 -22.75 24.07 -0.32
N LEU A 13 -22.53 23.03 -1.14
CA LEU A 13 -21.42 22.12 -0.94
C LEU A 13 -20.08 22.85 -0.94
N ALA A 14 -19.85 23.77 -1.88
CA ALA A 14 -18.60 24.52 -1.96
C ALA A 14 -18.35 25.39 -0.73
N LYS A 15 -19.39 26.04 -0.17
CA LYS A 15 -19.31 26.79 1.08
C LYS A 15 -18.93 25.87 2.25
N ALA A 16 -19.57 24.72 2.37
CA ALA A 16 -19.29 23.73 3.39
C ALA A 16 -17.88 23.16 3.27
N LEU A 17 -17.44 22.83 2.05
CA LEU A 17 -16.06 22.37 1.80
C LEU A 17 -14.99 23.42 2.10
N LEU A 18 -15.26 24.69 1.83
CA LEU A 18 -14.36 25.78 2.19
C LEU A 18 -14.18 25.87 3.72
N ASN A 19 -15.26 25.67 4.49
CA ASN A 19 -15.20 25.62 5.95
C ASN A 19 -14.43 24.37 6.44
N VAL A 20 -14.61 23.22 5.78
CA VAL A 20 -13.81 22.01 6.05
C VAL A 20 -12.32 22.30 5.84
N GLN A 21 -11.94 22.86 4.69
CA GLN A 21 -10.53 23.16 4.38
C GLN A 21 -9.88 24.12 5.36
N ARG A 22 -10.62 25.08 5.94
CA ARG A 22 -10.10 25.99 6.97
C ARG A 22 -9.80 25.29 8.28
N GLN A 23 -10.47 24.19 8.57
CA GLN A 23 -10.36 23.44 9.83
C GLN A 23 -9.39 22.26 9.73
N LEU A 24 -9.16 21.75 8.49
CA LEU A 24 -8.30 20.61 8.28
C LEU A 24 -6.89 20.85 8.80
N GLN A 25 -6.38 19.91 9.59
CA GLN A 25 -5.00 19.81 9.99
C GLN A 25 -4.26 18.81 9.11
N PRO A 26 -2.93 18.91 8.99
CA PRO A 26 -2.15 17.88 8.28
C PRO A 26 -2.40 16.49 8.87
N ALA A 27 -2.60 15.49 8.03
CA ALA A 27 -2.74 14.12 8.48
C ALA A 27 -1.45 13.63 9.15
N VAL A 28 -1.58 12.91 10.26
CA VAL A 28 -0.43 12.37 10.98
C VAL A 28 0.22 11.29 10.13
N LYS A 29 1.52 11.43 9.86
CA LYS A 29 2.30 10.44 9.12
C LYS A 29 2.71 9.31 10.08
N ASP A 30 1.86 8.33 10.26
CA ASP A 30 1.92 7.25 11.25
C ASP A 30 2.54 5.95 10.72
N ALA A 31 2.88 5.90 9.44
CA ALA A 31 3.52 4.76 8.84
C ALA A 31 4.77 5.16 8.03
N VAL A 32 5.66 4.19 7.80
CA VAL A 32 6.86 4.35 6.98
C VAL A 32 6.74 3.44 5.76
N ASN A 33 6.86 4.01 4.58
CA ASN A 33 6.94 3.23 3.36
C ASN A 33 8.29 2.49 3.34
N PRO A 34 8.30 1.14 3.39
CA PRO A 34 9.55 0.38 3.47
C PRO A 34 10.42 0.51 2.21
N PHE A 35 9.85 0.90 1.07
CA PHE A 35 10.54 0.99 -0.21
C PHE A 35 11.31 2.30 -0.37
N VAL A 36 10.68 3.42 -0.04
CA VAL A 36 11.28 4.76 -0.19
C VAL A 36 11.69 5.37 1.14
N LYS A 37 11.44 4.69 2.27
CA LYS A 37 11.70 5.14 3.66
C LYS A 37 11.01 6.44 4.05
N ASN A 38 10.09 6.94 3.25
CA ASN A 38 9.31 8.12 3.53
C ASN A 38 8.17 7.80 4.48
N LYS A 39 7.86 8.73 5.38
CA LYS A 39 6.68 8.63 6.23
C LYS A 39 5.44 9.00 5.44
N TYR A 40 4.36 8.27 5.67
CA TYR A 40 3.07 8.56 5.06
C TYR A 40 1.93 8.42 6.09
N ALA A 41 0.81 9.11 5.82
CA ALA A 41 -0.41 8.96 6.59
C ALA A 41 -1.19 7.73 6.11
N THR A 42 -1.57 6.85 7.02
CA THR A 42 -2.44 5.71 6.71
C THR A 42 -3.86 6.16 6.36
N LEU A 43 -4.70 5.24 5.85
CA LEU A 43 -6.11 5.53 5.63
C LEU A 43 -6.81 5.96 6.94
N ASN A 44 -6.46 5.34 8.07
CA ASN A 44 -7.01 5.72 9.37
C ASN A 44 -6.64 7.15 9.72
N SER A 45 -5.38 7.54 9.61
CA SER A 45 -4.93 8.91 9.90
C SER A 45 -5.60 9.95 9.00
N VAL A 46 -5.83 9.64 7.72
CA VAL A 46 -6.58 10.51 6.80
C VAL A 46 -8.04 10.60 7.22
N MET A 47 -8.68 9.48 7.58
CA MET A 47 -10.07 9.50 8.06
C MET A 47 -10.21 10.25 9.39
N ASP A 48 -9.29 10.07 10.32
CA ASP A 48 -9.32 10.72 11.64
C ASP A 48 -9.17 12.22 11.54
N CYS A 49 -8.34 12.74 10.61
CA CYS A 49 -8.16 14.17 10.44
C CYS A 49 -9.35 14.88 9.77
N CYS A 50 -10.23 14.18 9.05
CA CYS A 50 -11.30 14.82 8.30
C CYS A 50 -12.73 14.44 8.73
N ARG A 51 -12.94 13.27 9.34
CA ARG A 51 -14.27 12.71 9.57
C ARG A 51 -15.18 13.59 10.43
N SER A 52 -14.71 14.03 11.58
CA SER A 52 -15.49 14.91 12.47
C SER A 52 -15.81 16.24 11.79
N ILE A 53 -14.81 16.83 11.13
CA ILE A 53 -14.96 18.12 10.45
C ILE A 53 -15.97 18.02 9.30
N LEU A 54 -15.95 16.94 8.52
CA LEU A 54 -16.95 16.72 7.46
C LEU A 54 -18.37 16.65 8.04
N ILE A 55 -18.56 15.88 9.11
CA ILE A 55 -19.86 15.71 9.77
C ILE A 55 -20.35 17.07 10.33
N GLU A 56 -19.51 17.81 11.02
CA GLU A 56 -19.84 19.13 11.59
C GLU A 56 -20.25 20.16 10.52
N ASN A 57 -19.75 20.00 9.30
CA ASN A 57 -20.10 20.85 8.15
C ASN A 57 -21.20 20.24 7.25
N GLY A 58 -21.92 19.22 7.74
CA GLY A 58 -23.05 18.61 7.02
C GLY A 58 -22.63 17.87 5.75
N ILE A 59 -21.41 17.36 5.68
CA ILE A 59 -20.91 16.63 4.50
C ILE A 59 -20.86 15.13 4.80
N LEU A 60 -21.57 14.36 3.99
CA LEU A 60 -21.54 12.91 3.97
C LEU A 60 -20.45 12.42 2.99
N LEU A 61 -19.48 11.67 3.49
CA LEU A 61 -18.48 10.97 2.68
C LEU A 61 -18.98 9.56 2.35
N ILE A 62 -19.04 9.24 1.07
CA ILE A 62 -19.37 7.91 0.57
C ILE A 62 -18.25 7.40 -0.33
N GLN A 63 -17.78 6.17 -0.08
CA GLN A 63 -16.83 5.47 -0.95
C GLN A 63 -17.37 4.09 -1.26
N TYR A 64 -17.50 3.75 -2.55
CA TYR A 64 -18.04 2.45 -2.97
C TYR A 64 -17.36 1.94 -4.24
N PRO A 65 -17.25 0.60 -4.36
CA PRO A 65 -16.70 0.00 -5.58
C PRO A 65 -17.66 0.15 -6.75
N VAL A 66 -17.10 0.22 -7.95
CA VAL A 66 -17.84 0.19 -9.21
C VAL A 66 -17.21 -0.83 -10.16
N PRO A 67 -17.96 -1.35 -11.14
CA PRO A 67 -17.41 -2.21 -12.18
C PRO A 67 -16.21 -1.57 -12.86
N ALA A 68 -15.16 -2.37 -13.09
CA ALA A 68 -13.92 -1.96 -13.74
C ALA A 68 -13.48 -3.05 -14.73
N GLU A 69 -12.57 -2.70 -15.62
CA GLU A 69 -11.95 -3.66 -16.52
C GLU A 69 -11.13 -4.72 -15.74
N PRO A 70 -10.93 -5.92 -16.30
CA PRO A 70 -10.09 -6.94 -15.69
C PRO A 70 -8.71 -6.39 -15.32
N GLY A 71 -8.24 -6.67 -14.10
CA GLY A 71 -6.98 -6.16 -13.58
C GLY A 71 -7.04 -4.79 -12.92
N TYR A 72 -8.23 -4.19 -12.81
CA TYR A 72 -8.45 -2.91 -12.13
C TYR A 72 -9.52 -3.01 -11.04
N PHE A 73 -9.39 -2.14 -10.05
CA PHE A 73 -10.41 -1.86 -9.03
C PHE A 73 -10.96 -0.46 -9.25
N GLY A 74 -12.27 -0.36 -9.53
CA GLY A 74 -12.98 0.91 -9.67
C GLY A 74 -13.51 1.39 -8.32
N LEU A 75 -13.24 2.63 -7.96
CA LEU A 75 -13.68 3.26 -6.73
C LEU A 75 -14.28 4.63 -7.00
N VAL A 76 -15.51 4.83 -6.55
CA VAL A 76 -16.11 6.16 -6.46
C VAL A 76 -15.90 6.70 -5.05
N THR A 77 -15.46 7.96 -4.97
CA THR A 77 -15.49 8.78 -3.75
C THR A 77 -16.42 9.95 -3.98
N LYS A 78 -17.41 10.12 -3.11
CA LYS A 78 -18.46 11.14 -3.24
C LYS A 78 -18.61 11.91 -1.94
N LEU A 79 -18.62 13.24 -2.05
CA LEU A 79 -18.95 14.17 -0.97
C LEU A 79 -20.33 14.74 -1.26
N VAL A 80 -21.24 14.63 -0.31
CA VAL A 80 -22.64 15.05 -0.45
C VAL A 80 -22.97 16.04 0.65
N HIS A 81 -23.49 17.21 0.29
CA HIS A 81 -24.07 18.14 1.26
C HIS A 81 -25.43 17.61 1.72
N ALA A 82 -25.56 17.29 3.01
CA ALA A 82 -26.66 16.52 3.55
C ALA A 82 -28.04 17.20 3.39
N GLU A 83 -28.09 18.53 3.50
CA GLU A 83 -29.34 19.29 3.41
C GLU A 83 -29.84 19.47 1.97
N THR A 84 -28.94 19.71 1.01
CA THR A 84 -29.33 20.05 -0.37
C THR A 84 -29.21 18.91 -1.35
N GLY A 85 -28.49 17.82 -0.96
CA GLY A 85 -28.17 16.74 -1.86
C GLY A 85 -27.11 17.09 -2.92
N GLN A 86 -26.58 18.31 -2.95
CA GLN A 86 -25.49 18.72 -3.84
C GLN A 86 -24.28 17.83 -3.59
N TYR A 87 -23.61 17.42 -4.66
CA TYR A 87 -22.48 16.51 -4.53
C TYR A 87 -21.35 16.82 -5.50
N GLN A 88 -20.18 16.38 -5.13
CA GLN A 88 -19.01 16.21 -5.98
C GLN A 88 -18.47 14.80 -5.83
N ALA A 89 -18.06 14.17 -6.92
CA ALA A 89 -17.57 12.81 -6.96
C ALA A 89 -16.28 12.70 -7.77
N SER A 90 -15.49 11.69 -7.45
CA SER A 90 -14.34 11.26 -8.25
C SER A 90 -14.45 9.77 -8.55
N LEU A 91 -13.96 9.35 -9.71
CA LEU A 91 -13.80 7.95 -10.08
C LEU A 91 -12.32 7.65 -10.20
N ALA A 92 -11.84 6.70 -9.44
CA ALA A 92 -10.47 6.22 -9.49
C ALA A 92 -10.42 4.78 -10.02
N MET A 93 -9.55 4.53 -10.99
CA MET A 93 -9.26 3.20 -11.51
C MET A 93 -7.88 2.79 -11.03
N ILE A 94 -7.81 1.82 -10.13
CA ILE A 94 -6.59 1.38 -9.46
C ILE A 94 -6.17 0.03 -10.04
N PRO A 95 -4.96 -0.12 -10.60
CA PRO A 95 -4.48 -1.40 -11.07
C PRO A 95 -4.31 -2.37 -9.89
N LEU A 96 -4.73 -3.62 -10.09
CA LEU A 96 -4.54 -4.68 -9.11
C LEU A 96 -3.12 -5.23 -9.25
N ALA A 97 -2.34 -5.16 -8.18
CA ALA A 97 -1.01 -5.77 -8.13
C ALA A 97 -1.08 -7.31 -8.25
N LYS A 98 -2.18 -7.90 -7.72
CA LYS A 98 -2.52 -9.32 -7.84
C LYS A 98 -4.02 -9.44 -8.08
N ASN A 99 -4.40 -10.39 -8.93
CA ASN A 99 -5.82 -10.62 -9.25
C ASN A 99 -6.44 -11.63 -8.25
N ASP A 100 -6.34 -11.32 -6.96
CA ASP A 100 -6.86 -12.10 -5.85
C ASP A 100 -7.51 -11.20 -4.78
N ALA A 101 -8.06 -11.80 -3.74
CA ALA A 101 -8.73 -11.08 -2.66
C ALA A 101 -7.77 -10.14 -1.89
N GLN A 102 -6.48 -10.47 -1.79
CA GLN A 102 -5.48 -9.64 -1.14
C GLN A 102 -5.14 -8.41 -1.99
N GLY A 103 -4.96 -8.61 -3.31
CA GLY A 103 -4.74 -7.51 -4.26
C GLY A 103 -5.92 -6.54 -4.27
N LEU A 104 -7.15 -7.06 -4.24
CA LEU A 104 -8.37 -6.25 -4.14
C LEU A 104 -8.40 -5.43 -2.83
N GLY A 105 -8.11 -6.06 -1.68
CA GLY A 105 -8.08 -5.39 -0.39
C GLY A 105 -7.05 -4.27 -0.32
N SER A 106 -5.85 -4.52 -0.86
CA SER A 106 -4.77 -3.53 -0.95
C SER A 106 -5.16 -2.36 -1.85
N ALA A 107 -5.68 -2.62 -3.06
CA ALA A 107 -6.14 -1.60 -3.99
C ALA A 107 -7.29 -0.76 -3.40
N CYS A 108 -8.22 -1.39 -2.68
CA CYS A 108 -9.31 -0.70 -2.00
C CYS A 108 -8.78 0.26 -0.93
N THR A 109 -7.88 -0.18 -0.07
CA THR A 109 -7.28 0.67 0.99
C THR A 109 -6.49 1.82 0.39
N TYR A 110 -5.65 1.53 -0.60
CA TYR A 110 -4.87 2.52 -1.34
C TYR A 110 -5.77 3.55 -2.02
N GLY A 111 -6.74 3.09 -2.82
CA GLY A 111 -7.64 3.96 -3.56
C GLY A 111 -8.47 4.86 -2.65
N ARG A 112 -9.00 4.33 -1.56
CA ARG A 112 -9.77 5.11 -0.58
C ARG A 112 -8.95 6.24 0.03
N ARG A 113 -7.71 5.96 0.40
CA ARG A 113 -6.80 6.95 0.97
C ARG A 113 -6.49 8.07 -0.02
N TYR A 114 -6.02 7.73 -1.21
CA TYR A 114 -5.61 8.74 -2.21
C TYR A 114 -6.78 9.52 -2.78
N ALA A 115 -7.91 8.87 -3.08
CA ALA A 115 -9.07 9.58 -3.62
C ALA A 115 -9.65 10.59 -2.60
N LEU A 116 -9.73 10.19 -1.31
CA LEU A 116 -10.20 11.10 -0.26
C LEU A 116 -9.22 12.26 -0.03
N SER A 117 -7.93 11.97 0.04
CA SER A 117 -6.90 12.98 0.23
C SER A 117 -6.88 13.99 -0.91
N ALA A 118 -6.99 13.52 -2.16
CA ALA A 118 -7.05 14.38 -3.33
C ALA A 118 -8.28 15.29 -3.35
N MET A 119 -9.46 14.77 -2.94
CA MET A 119 -10.69 15.56 -2.91
C MET A 119 -10.70 16.65 -1.81
N LEU A 120 -10.01 16.42 -0.71
CA LEU A 120 -9.97 17.35 0.43
C LEU A 120 -8.70 18.20 0.48
N GLY A 121 -7.71 17.92 -0.37
CA GLY A 121 -6.41 18.61 -0.36
C GLY A 121 -5.52 18.20 0.83
N ILE A 122 -5.67 16.96 1.32
CA ILE A 122 -4.85 16.44 2.42
C ILE A 122 -3.54 15.90 1.87
N VAL A 123 -2.40 16.37 2.41
CA VAL A 123 -1.07 15.87 2.08
C VAL A 123 -0.78 14.62 2.91
N THR A 124 -0.56 13.49 2.24
CA THR A 124 -0.35 12.18 2.87
C THR A 124 1.10 11.74 2.91
N GLU A 125 1.97 12.32 2.09
CA GLU A 125 3.38 11.94 1.92
C GLU A 125 4.29 13.15 2.04
N GLU A 126 5.59 12.93 2.20
CA GLU A 126 6.58 14.01 2.07
C GLU A 126 6.77 14.30 0.58
N ASP A 127 6.86 15.58 0.24
CA ASP A 127 7.13 16.04 -1.13
C ASP A 127 8.56 15.61 -1.52
N ASP A 128 8.68 14.53 -2.31
CA ASP A 128 9.96 13.96 -2.77
C ASP A 128 10.23 14.26 -4.26
N ASP A 129 9.54 15.26 -4.81
CA ASP A 129 9.67 15.66 -6.23
C ASP A 129 11.11 16.05 -6.61
N GLY A 130 11.94 16.43 -5.62
CA GLY A 130 13.35 16.74 -5.83
C GLY A 130 14.22 15.49 -6.14
N ASN A 131 13.87 14.32 -5.63
CA ASN A 131 14.64 13.08 -5.84
C ASN A 131 14.23 12.34 -7.13
N ALA A 132 12.96 12.39 -7.52
CA ALA A 132 12.48 11.76 -8.75
C ALA A 132 13.01 12.45 -10.02
N ALA A 133 13.24 13.77 -9.97
CA ALA A 133 13.79 14.53 -11.08
C ALA A 133 15.31 14.26 -11.31
N SER A 134 16.02 13.80 -10.29
CA SER A 134 17.47 13.55 -10.37
C SER A 134 17.84 12.26 -11.12
N PHE A 135 16.90 11.36 -11.42
CA PHE A 135 17.13 10.10 -12.10
C PHE A 135 17.00 10.14 -13.63
N ARG A 136 16.69 11.34 -14.20
CA ARG A 136 16.63 11.52 -15.65
C ARG A 136 17.78 12.41 -16.16
N GLN A 137 19.01 11.97 -15.97
CA GLN A 137 20.13 12.51 -16.70
C GLN A 137 20.75 11.43 -17.58
N GLU A 138 20.58 11.60 -18.88
CA GLU A 138 21.14 10.78 -19.94
C GLU A 138 22.66 10.66 -19.80
N LYS A 139 23.14 9.43 -19.92
CA LYS A 139 24.57 9.14 -19.98
C LYS A 139 25.14 9.58 -21.32
N SER A 140 25.95 10.63 -21.35
CA SER A 140 27.01 10.82 -22.35
C SER A 140 28.36 10.45 -21.74
N PRO A 141 29.26 9.80 -22.49
CA PRO A 141 30.44 9.16 -21.92
C PRO A 141 31.58 10.15 -21.73
N SER A 142 32.06 10.32 -20.53
CA SER A 142 33.37 10.91 -20.26
C SER A 142 34.17 10.08 -19.25
N ARG A 143 35.41 9.95 -19.57
CA ARG A 143 36.49 9.02 -19.21
C ARG A 143 37.09 9.35 -17.84
N ARG A 144 37.33 8.30 -17.02
CA ARG A 144 38.37 8.10 -15.98
C ARG A 144 38.48 9.12 -14.82
N THR A 145 38.30 8.68 -13.57
CA THR A 145 39.39 8.22 -12.68
C THR A 145 38.79 7.62 -11.39
N SER A 146 39.43 6.58 -10.92
CA SER A 146 39.14 5.71 -9.80
C SER A 146 39.25 6.39 -8.43
N ARG A 147 38.20 6.23 -7.56
CA ARG A 147 38.37 6.09 -6.12
C ARG A 147 37.16 5.32 -5.56
N PRO A 148 37.36 4.29 -4.75
CA PRO A 148 36.26 3.47 -4.25
C PRO A 148 35.51 4.23 -3.14
N GLN A 149 34.23 4.59 -3.38
CA GLN A 149 33.33 4.95 -2.32
C GLN A 149 32.60 3.69 -1.85
N SER A 150 32.75 3.43 -0.57
CA SER A 150 32.13 2.36 0.18
C SER A 150 30.61 2.36 -0.02
N SER A 151 30.11 1.36 -0.73
CA SER A 151 28.68 1.01 -0.73
C SER A 151 28.32 0.53 0.66
N THR A 152 27.54 1.31 1.39
CA THR A 152 26.91 0.87 2.63
C THR A 152 25.83 -0.14 2.26
N THR A 153 26.23 -1.38 2.10
CA THR A 153 25.32 -2.53 1.95
C THR A 153 24.54 -2.67 3.25
N GLN A 154 23.32 -2.17 3.28
CA GLN A 154 22.41 -2.49 4.40
C GLN A 154 22.27 -4.01 4.45
N LYS A 155 22.76 -4.59 5.55
CA LYS A 155 22.69 -6.03 5.81
C LYS A 155 21.23 -6.45 5.81
N LYS A 156 20.76 -7.09 4.72
CA LYS A 156 19.44 -7.73 4.67
C LYS A 156 19.41 -8.75 5.80
N ILE A 157 18.40 -8.67 6.68
CA ILE A 157 18.20 -9.69 7.72
C ILE A 157 17.80 -10.97 6.98
N PRO A 158 18.54 -12.09 7.09
CA PRO A 158 18.19 -13.30 6.34
C PRO A 158 16.77 -13.76 6.67
N LEU A 159 15.96 -14.13 5.65
CA LEU A 159 14.61 -14.68 5.86
C LEU A 159 14.63 -15.90 6.79
N SER A 160 15.70 -16.69 6.76
CA SER A 160 15.96 -17.80 7.67
C SER A 160 16.01 -17.36 9.14
N GLN A 161 16.60 -16.20 9.43
CA GLN A 161 16.65 -15.65 10.78
C GLN A 161 15.26 -15.22 11.26
N MET A 162 14.43 -14.68 10.37
CA MET A 162 13.06 -14.31 10.68
C MET A 162 12.20 -15.55 10.96
N LEU A 163 12.34 -16.63 10.17
CA LEU A 163 11.67 -17.91 10.42
C LEU A 163 12.09 -18.52 11.76
N SER A 164 13.38 -18.47 12.10
CA SER A 164 13.86 -18.93 13.40
C SER A 164 13.26 -18.12 14.56
N ALA A 165 13.11 -16.81 14.40
CA ALA A 165 12.46 -15.95 15.40
C ALA A 165 10.95 -16.22 15.57
N LEU A 166 10.31 -16.86 14.57
CA LEU A 166 8.92 -17.32 14.59
C LEU A 166 8.79 -18.78 15.10
N ASN A 167 9.85 -19.40 15.58
CA ASN A 167 9.93 -20.83 15.92
C ASN A 167 9.63 -21.76 14.72
N LEU A 168 9.92 -21.31 13.51
CA LEU A 168 9.73 -22.05 12.25
C LEU A 168 11.08 -22.48 11.64
N ALA A 169 12.11 -22.72 12.44
CA ALA A 169 13.44 -23.11 11.95
C ALA A 169 13.39 -24.40 11.10
N ASP A 170 12.55 -25.37 11.47
CA ASP A 170 12.37 -26.62 10.75
C ASP A 170 11.75 -26.42 9.36
N TYR A 171 11.12 -25.28 9.12
CA TYR A 171 10.50 -24.95 7.83
C TYR A 171 11.43 -24.17 6.89
N ILE A 172 12.65 -23.83 7.28
CA ILE A 172 13.58 -23.05 6.44
C ILE A 172 13.82 -23.71 5.07
N PRO A 173 14.11 -25.02 4.97
CA PRO A 173 14.29 -25.68 3.67
C PRO A 173 13.02 -25.68 2.82
N HIS A 174 11.88 -25.85 3.44
CA HIS A 174 10.56 -25.89 2.80
C HIS A 174 10.16 -24.49 2.29
N TYR A 175 10.44 -23.46 3.08
CA TYR A 175 10.24 -22.07 2.71
C TYR A 175 11.10 -21.67 1.54
N ARG A 176 12.36 -22.10 1.52
CA ARG A 176 13.26 -21.88 0.37
C ARG A 176 12.71 -22.50 -0.90
N GLN A 177 12.29 -23.77 -0.88
CA GLN A 177 11.71 -24.46 -2.01
C GLN A 177 10.40 -23.79 -2.48
N TYR A 178 9.57 -23.34 -1.55
CA TYR A 178 8.36 -22.56 -1.85
C TYR A 178 8.69 -21.27 -2.60
N LEU A 179 9.68 -20.50 -2.14
CA LEU A 179 10.09 -19.25 -2.79
C LEU A 179 10.69 -19.47 -4.19
N GLU A 180 11.51 -20.49 -4.35
CA GLU A 180 12.07 -20.86 -5.65
C GLU A 180 10.98 -21.26 -6.66
N GLN A 181 9.93 -21.92 -6.21
CA GLN A 181 8.78 -22.22 -7.04
C GLN A 181 7.91 -21.00 -7.32
N LEU A 182 7.71 -20.14 -6.33
CA LEU A 182 6.86 -18.93 -6.43
C LEU A 182 7.45 -17.90 -7.41
N TYR A 183 8.76 -17.69 -7.35
CA TYR A 183 9.44 -16.66 -8.13
C TYR A 183 10.23 -17.18 -9.33
N GLY A 184 10.36 -18.52 -9.49
CA GLY A 184 11.08 -19.13 -10.59
C GLY A 184 12.59 -18.86 -10.59
N CYS A 185 13.16 -18.43 -9.46
CA CYS A 185 14.58 -18.14 -9.33
C CYS A 185 15.09 -18.57 -7.94
N PRO A 186 16.41 -18.83 -7.78
CA PRO A 186 17.00 -19.09 -6.47
C PRO A 186 16.78 -17.92 -5.50
N VAL A 187 16.63 -18.21 -4.22
CA VAL A 187 16.36 -17.19 -3.17
C VAL A 187 17.43 -16.09 -3.15
N GLU A 188 18.66 -16.42 -3.48
CA GLU A 188 19.79 -15.49 -3.57
C GLU A 188 19.66 -14.50 -4.75
N SER A 189 18.88 -14.86 -5.77
CA SER A 189 18.63 -14.07 -6.99
C SER A 189 17.33 -13.27 -6.94
N MET A 190 16.59 -13.35 -5.84
CA MET A 190 15.35 -12.59 -5.65
C MET A 190 15.60 -11.07 -5.73
N THR A 191 14.69 -10.36 -6.39
CA THR A 191 14.70 -8.90 -6.42
C THR A 191 14.48 -8.34 -5.01
N ASN A 192 14.82 -7.08 -4.82
CA ASN A 192 14.61 -6.44 -3.52
C ASN A 192 13.11 -6.37 -3.16
N GLU A 193 12.24 -6.20 -4.14
CA GLU A 193 10.79 -6.18 -3.98
C GLU A 193 10.25 -7.53 -3.51
N GLN A 194 10.62 -8.62 -4.20
CA GLN A 194 10.28 -9.99 -3.82
C GLN A 194 10.75 -10.32 -2.39
N TYR A 195 11.96 -9.88 -2.04
CA TYR A 195 12.49 -10.07 -0.70
C TYR A 195 11.68 -9.32 0.36
N GLN A 196 11.31 -8.06 0.12
CA GLN A 196 10.53 -7.26 1.07
C GLN A 196 9.10 -7.79 1.23
N GLU A 197 8.48 -8.27 0.16
CA GLU A 197 7.18 -8.96 0.24
C GLU A 197 7.23 -10.12 1.24
N GLN A 198 8.28 -10.92 1.22
CA GLN A 198 8.43 -12.04 2.13
C GLN A 198 8.73 -11.60 3.58
N VAL A 199 9.47 -10.51 3.75
CA VAL A 199 9.69 -9.90 5.07
C VAL A 199 8.38 -9.44 5.70
N GLU A 200 7.46 -8.86 4.92
CA GLU A 200 6.15 -8.44 5.42
C GLU A 200 5.27 -9.62 5.82
N ILE A 201 5.19 -10.65 4.99
CA ILE A 201 4.46 -11.89 5.31
C ILE A 201 4.96 -12.48 6.64
N LEU A 202 6.27 -12.55 6.83
CA LEU A 202 6.85 -13.08 8.07
C LEU A 202 6.63 -12.16 9.28
N ARG A 203 6.52 -10.85 9.08
CA ARG A 203 6.16 -9.90 10.15
C ARG A 203 4.70 -10.04 10.57
N GLU A 204 3.79 -10.19 9.62
CA GLU A 204 2.37 -10.46 9.92
C GLU A 204 2.21 -11.75 10.72
N CYS A 205 2.98 -12.79 10.39
CA CYS A 205 2.98 -14.04 11.15
C CYS A 205 3.38 -13.85 12.63
N LYS A 206 4.24 -12.88 12.94
CA LYS A 206 4.63 -12.58 14.32
C LYS A 206 3.47 -12.02 15.17
N GLY A 207 2.56 -11.27 14.55
CA GLY A 207 1.43 -10.61 15.24
C GLY A 207 0.10 -11.34 15.12
N SER A 208 -0.03 -12.33 14.20
CA SER A 208 -1.29 -12.98 13.89
C SER A 208 -1.19 -14.52 13.91
N PRO A 209 -1.83 -15.19 14.87
CA PRO A 209 -1.91 -16.66 14.87
C PRO A 209 -2.58 -17.24 13.62
N LEU A 210 -3.47 -16.48 13.00
CA LEU A 210 -4.16 -16.90 11.77
C LEU A 210 -3.20 -16.86 10.56
N ALA A 211 -2.42 -15.79 10.42
CA ALA A 211 -1.39 -15.67 9.39
C ALA A 211 -0.32 -16.76 9.55
N MET A 212 0.10 -17.04 10.77
CA MET A 212 1.03 -18.13 11.10
C MET A 212 0.50 -19.51 10.64
N ARG A 213 -0.77 -19.81 10.93
CA ARG A 213 -1.41 -21.06 10.48
C ARG A 213 -1.49 -21.14 8.96
N GLY A 214 -1.80 -20.02 8.30
CA GLY A 214 -1.81 -19.89 6.85
C GLY A 214 -0.46 -20.24 6.24
N LEU A 215 0.62 -19.64 6.74
CA LEU A 215 1.98 -19.91 6.29
C LEU A 215 2.36 -21.39 6.47
N ILE A 216 2.13 -21.96 7.64
CA ILE A 216 2.43 -23.38 7.92
C ILE A 216 1.66 -24.29 6.95
N LYS A 217 0.38 -24.00 6.68
CA LYS A 217 -0.43 -24.75 5.73
C LYS A 217 0.15 -24.68 4.31
N THR A 218 0.62 -23.51 3.88
CA THR A 218 1.28 -23.32 2.59
C THR A 218 2.58 -24.10 2.47
N LEU A 219 3.35 -24.21 3.57
CA LEU A 219 4.64 -24.91 3.57
C LEU A 219 4.53 -26.42 3.79
N THR A 220 3.40 -26.91 4.29
CA THR A 220 3.18 -28.35 4.56
C THR A 220 3.39 -29.24 3.34
N PRO A 221 2.94 -28.90 2.12
CA PRO A 221 3.17 -29.72 0.92
C PRO A 221 4.64 -29.91 0.55
N TYR A 222 5.52 -29.01 0.97
CA TYR A 222 6.96 -29.05 0.70
C TYR A 222 7.71 -29.91 1.74
N ARG A 223 7.06 -30.31 2.83
CA ARG A 223 7.62 -31.14 3.88
C ARG A 223 7.71 -32.60 3.38
N LYS A 224 8.93 -33.08 3.12
CA LYS A 224 9.15 -34.51 2.85
C LYS A 224 8.65 -35.34 4.04
N PRO A 225 7.95 -36.47 3.84
CA PRO A 225 7.55 -37.32 4.95
C PRO A 225 8.81 -37.80 5.68
N GLN A 226 8.86 -37.58 7.00
CA GLN A 226 9.94 -38.12 7.82
C GLN A 226 9.84 -39.63 7.78
N PRO A 227 10.98 -40.34 7.60
CA PRO A 227 10.97 -41.81 7.76
C PRO A 227 10.50 -42.16 9.16
N ILE A 228 9.50 -43.03 9.23
CA ILE A 228 9.00 -43.59 10.49
C ILE A 228 10.20 -44.25 11.19
N ARG A 229 10.63 -43.72 12.33
CA ARG A 229 11.58 -44.43 13.19
C ARG A 229 10.86 -45.67 13.73
N GLN A 230 11.29 -46.84 13.26
CA GLN A 230 10.97 -48.10 13.86
C GLN A 230 11.68 -48.25 15.20
#